data_ed60c1ab5055b67fcafd133591bb0bcb
#
_entry.id   ed60c1ab5055b67fcafd133591bb0bcb
#
_cell.length_a   1.000
_cell.length_b   1.000
_cell.length_c   1.000
_cell.angle_alpha   90.00
_cell.angle_beta   90.00
_cell.angle_gamma   90.00
#
_symmetry.space_group_name_H-M   'P 1'
#
loop_
_entity.id
_entity.type
_entity.pdbx_description
1 polymer ?
#
loop_
_entity_poly.entity_id
_entity_poly.type
_entity_poly.pdbx_seq_one_letter_code
_entity_poly.pdbx_strand_id
1 'polypeptide(L)'
;MRKQCFIVVIVVLIVSLSFTVGAARAAAQGPAGAGASAAAKDTSSHSGHSLNPIKWVKKDSKKSTDSRGEIEKKLTPKFQELGLLPAKASVTDSCAPFAALDECVASLHASKNLGIDFNCVRADVTGVHTNVDLSGCKGPIGEKAQNLTKSIHMLKPDADAKGAAKEAERQAKDDLKEAGQ
;
A
#
# COMPACT_ATOMS: atom_id res chain seq x y z
N MET A 1 -1.09 -29.65 34.60
CA MET A 1 0.12 -28.88 34.23
C MET A 1 1.16 -29.67 33.44
N ARG A 2 0.88 -30.85 32.91
CA ARG A 2 1.85 -31.69 32.17
C ARG A 2 1.68 -31.71 30.64
N LYS A 3 0.66 -31.04 30.08
CA LYS A 3 0.37 -31.06 28.65
C LYS A 3 0.86 -29.82 27.88
N GLN A 4 1.35 -28.81 28.55
CA GLN A 4 1.86 -27.56 27.92
C GLN A 4 3.33 -27.64 27.51
N CYS A 5 4.14 -28.56 28.07
CA CYS A 5 5.56 -28.66 27.72
C CYS A 5 5.88 -29.37 26.40
N PHE A 6 4.95 -30.17 25.84
CA PHE A 6 5.21 -30.93 24.62
C PHE A 6 5.08 -30.10 23.33
N ILE A 7 4.32 -29.01 23.34
CA ILE A 7 4.10 -28.18 22.16
C ILE A 7 5.29 -27.24 21.90
N VAL A 8 5.99 -26.80 22.94
CA VAL A 8 7.15 -25.89 22.80
C VAL A 8 8.38 -26.58 22.19
N VAL A 9 8.55 -27.89 22.40
CA VAL A 9 9.72 -28.64 21.88
C VAL A 9 9.61 -28.94 20.40
N ILE A 10 8.41 -29.04 19.84
CA ILE A 10 8.21 -29.36 18.41
C ILE A 10 8.43 -28.11 17.52
N VAL A 11 8.17 -26.90 18.04
CA VAL A 11 8.33 -25.66 17.27
C VAL A 11 9.81 -25.26 17.11
N VAL A 12 10.70 -25.68 18.01
CA VAL A 12 12.13 -25.33 17.96
C VAL A 12 12.91 -26.20 16.96
N LEU A 13 12.37 -27.35 16.53
CA LEU A 13 13.07 -28.30 15.65
C LEU A 13 12.84 -28.06 14.15
N ILE A 14 11.96 -27.13 13.75
CA ILE A 14 11.63 -26.88 12.33
C ILE A 14 12.40 -25.68 11.74
N VAL A 15 13.11 -24.90 12.56
CA VAL A 15 13.79 -23.67 12.12
C VAL A 15 15.24 -23.89 11.63
N SER A 16 15.76 -25.13 11.66
CA SER A 16 17.20 -25.38 11.45
C SER A 16 17.62 -25.92 10.07
N LEU A 17 16.81 -25.87 9.05
CA LEU A 17 17.24 -26.32 7.71
C LEU A 17 16.77 -25.36 6.63
N SER A 18 17.64 -24.47 6.18
CA SER A 18 17.78 -24.05 4.78
C SER A 18 18.66 -22.79 4.66
N PHE A 19 19.97 -22.95 4.79
CA PHE A 19 20.92 -22.03 4.16
C PHE A 19 21.76 -22.82 3.18
N THR A 20 21.49 -22.70 1.90
CA THR A 20 22.45 -23.05 0.85
C THR A 20 22.62 -21.87 -0.10
N VAL A 21 23.85 -21.42 -0.11
CA VAL A 21 24.58 -20.49 -0.93
C VAL A 21 24.40 -20.76 -2.42
N GLY A 22 24.15 -19.70 -3.19
CA GLY A 22 24.27 -19.72 -4.65
C GLY A 22 24.82 -18.39 -5.14
N ALA A 23 26.16 -18.30 -5.23
CA ALA A 23 26.86 -17.20 -5.90
C ALA A 23 26.92 -17.48 -7.41
N ALA A 24 26.47 -16.55 -8.25
CA ALA A 24 26.86 -16.50 -9.65
C ALA A 24 27.02 -15.05 -10.10
N ARG A 25 28.27 -14.71 -10.37
CA ARG A 25 28.72 -13.50 -11.07
C ARG A 25 28.38 -13.62 -12.56
N ALA A 26 27.91 -12.53 -13.15
CA ALA A 26 28.19 -12.26 -14.57
C ALA A 26 28.29 -10.75 -14.79
N ALA A 27 29.50 -10.35 -15.14
CA ALA A 27 29.82 -9.04 -15.67
C ALA A 27 29.51 -9.04 -17.17
N ALA A 28 28.96 -7.96 -17.69
CA ALA A 28 29.07 -7.62 -19.11
C ALA A 28 29.10 -6.09 -19.27
N GLN A 29 30.20 -5.66 -19.89
CA GLN A 29 30.58 -4.30 -20.26
C GLN A 29 29.83 -3.83 -21.50
N GLY A 30 29.51 -2.53 -21.56
CA GLY A 30 29.56 -1.49 -22.56
C GLY A 30 28.98 -1.75 -23.97
N PRO A 31 28.85 -0.75 -24.84
CA PRO A 31 29.65 0.47 -24.94
C PRO A 31 28.86 1.78 -25.08
N ALA A 32 29.63 2.87 -25.00
CA ALA A 32 29.26 4.23 -25.28
C ALA A 32 28.89 4.46 -26.75
N GLY A 33 27.85 5.27 -26.97
CA GLY A 33 27.47 5.79 -28.28
C GLY A 33 27.02 7.24 -28.15
N ALA A 34 27.95 8.16 -28.45
CA ALA A 34 27.64 9.56 -28.66
C ALA A 34 26.96 9.76 -30.02
N GLY A 35 25.94 10.61 -30.08
CA GLY A 35 25.31 11.03 -31.32
C GLY A 35 24.50 12.30 -31.11
N ALA A 36 25.11 13.40 -31.54
CA ALA A 36 24.55 14.74 -31.51
C ALA A 36 23.66 15.02 -32.74
N SER A 37 22.83 16.06 -32.58
CA SER A 37 22.28 16.96 -33.60
C SER A 37 21.01 16.51 -34.35
N ALA A 38 19.90 17.24 -34.29
CA ALA A 38 19.64 18.42 -35.10
C ALA A 38 18.22 18.94 -34.86
N ALA A 39 18.09 20.22 -34.85
CA ALA A 39 16.87 21.01 -34.85
C ALA A 39 16.03 20.76 -36.13
N ALA A 40 14.72 20.67 -35.99
CA ALA A 40 13.77 21.00 -37.05
C ALA A 40 12.53 21.68 -36.45
N LYS A 41 12.41 22.94 -36.72
CA LYS A 41 11.23 23.78 -36.69
C LYS A 41 10.25 23.22 -37.71
N ASP A 42 8.99 23.02 -37.38
CA ASP A 42 7.91 23.48 -38.25
C ASP A 42 6.55 23.49 -37.53
N THR A 43 5.96 24.61 -37.71
CA THR A 43 4.64 25.12 -37.55
C THR A 43 3.56 24.21 -38.08
N SER A 44 2.57 23.82 -37.27
CA SER A 44 1.24 23.54 -37.80
C SER A 44 0.17 23.78 -36.76
N SER A 45 -0.57 24.83 -36.97
CA SER A 45 -1.82 25.19 -36.32
C SER A 45 -2.88 24.11 -36.49
N HIS A 46 -3.43 23.58 -35.42
CA HIS A 46 -4.73 22.91 -35.46
C HIS A 46 -5.60 23.37 -34.29
N SER A 47 -6.60 24.14 -34.71
CA SER A 47 -7.93 24.42 -34.16
C SER A 47 -8.23 23.84 -32.78
N GLY A 48 -8.53 24.79 -31.89
CA GLY A 48 -8.95 24.55 -30.52
C GLY A 48 -10.22 23.71 -30.45
N HIS A 49 -10.08 22.54 -29.90
CA HIS A 49 -11.16 21.90 -29.19
C HIS A 49 -11.04 22.31 -27.73
N SER A 50 -11.85 23.29 -27.35
CA SER A 50 -12.08 23.67 -25.97
C SER A 50 -12.66 22.44 -25.25
N LEU A 51 -11.79 21.61 -24.71
CA LEU A 51 -12.17 20.59 -23.76
C LEU A 51 -12.51 21.29 -22.45
N ASN A 52 -13.79 21.50 -22.24
CA ASN A 52 -14.32 22.07 -21.03
C ASN A 52 -14.21 21.00 -19.91
N PRO A 53 -13.20 21.05 -19.01
CA PRO A 53 -12.95 19.99 -18.05
C PRO A 53 -14.02 19.87 -16.96
N ILE A 54 -14.91 20.87 -16.88
CA ILE A 54 -15.90 20.98 -15.80
C ILE A 54 -17.09 20.03 -15.97
N LYS A 55 -17.41 19.62 -17.20
CA LYS A 55 -18.55 18.70 -17.43
C LYS A 55 -18.27 17.23 -17.13
N TRP A 56 -17.02 16.81 -17.11
CA TRP A 56 -16.65 15.42 -16.80
C TRP A 56 -16.64 15.12 -15.31
N VAL A 57 -16.25 16.09 -14.49
CA VAL A 57 -16.10 15.89 -13.03
C VAL A 57 -17.45 15.71 -12.31
N LYS A 58 -18.55 16.25 -12.85
CA LYS A 58 -19.88 16.17 -12.17
C LYS A 58 -20.64 14.85 -12.39
N LYS A 59 -20.30 14.06 -13.41
CA LYS A 59 -21.05 12.83 -13.73
C LYS A 59 -20.41 11.58 -13.11
N ASP A 60 -19.11 11.62 -12.88
CA ASP A 60 -18.39 10.45 -12.35
C ASP A 60 -18.32 10.40 -10.82
N SER A 61 -18.44 11.55 -10.14
CA SER A 61 -18.39 11.60 -8.67
C SER A 61 -19.50 10.80 -7.98
N LYS A 62 -20.71 10.79 -8.53
CA LYS A 62 -21.84 10.08 -7.91
C LYS A 62 -21.76 8.58 -8.15
N LYS A 63 -21.33 8.18 -9.34
CA LYS A 63 -21.21 6.76 -9.69
C LYS A 63 -20.02 6.09 -8.99
N SER A 64 -18.93 6.83 -8.78
CA SER A 64 -17.76 6.30 -8.08
C SER A 64 -18.00 6.16 -6.57
N THR A 65 -18.83 7.03 -5.97
CA THR A 65 -19.13 6.95 -4.53
C THR A 65 -20.04 5.75 -4.21
N ASP A 66 -21.05 5.50 -5.05
CA ASP A 66 -21.95 4.35 -4.88
C ASP A 66 -21.18 3.03 -5.07
N SER A 67 -20.31 2.96 -6.09
CA SER A 67 -19.46 1.77 -6.33
C SER A 67 -18.43 1.55 -5.22
N ARG A 68 -17.81 2.62 -4.68
CA ARG A 68 -16.88 2.53 -3.56
C ARG A 68 -17.53 1.93 -2.33
N GLY A 69 -18.71 2.43 -1.94
CA GLY A 69 -19.43 1.93 -0.76
C GLY A 69 -19.83 0.46 -0.87
N GLU A 70 -20.18 -0.02 -2.08
CA GLU A 70 -20.45 -1.42 -2.31
C GLU A 70 -19.20 -2.30 -2.21
N ILE A 71 -18.08 -1.83 -2.74
CA ILE A 71 -16.78 -2.51 -2.65
C ILE A 71 -16.34 -2.59 -1.19
N GLU A 72 -16.40 -1.50 -0.44
CA GLU A 72 -16.06 -1.45 0.99
C GLU A 72 -16.90 -2.44 1.82
N LYS A 73 -18.20 -2.57 1.53
CA LYS A 73 -19.08 -3.55 2.18
C LYS A 73 -18.66 -4.98 1.89
N LYS A 74 -18.24 -5.29 0.67
CA LYS A 74 -17.76 -6.64 0.31
C LYS A 74 -16.41 -6.95 0.94
N LEU A 75 -15.51 -5.96 1.02
CA LEU A 75 -14.18 -6.12 1.60
C LEU A 75 -14.21 -6.27 3.12
N THR A 76 -15.18 -5.66 3.83
CA THR A 76 -15.23 -5.67 5.29
C THR A 76 -15.17 -7.07 5.89
N PRO A 77 -16.06 -8.04 5.55
CA PRO A 77 -16.01 -9.38 6.12
C PRO A 77 -14.71 -10.12 5.76
N LYS A 78 -14.25 -9.98 4.52
CA LYS A 78 -12.98 -10.57 4.07
C LYS A 78 -11.80 -10.08 4.90
N PHE A 79 -11.71 -8.77 5.16
CA PHE A 79 -10.60 -8.20 5.91
C PHE A 79 -10.66 -8.50 7.41
N GLN A 80 -11.84 -8.66 7.96
CA GLN A 80 -12.00 -9.17 9.33
C GLN A 80 -11.54 -10.63 9.43
N GLU A 81 -11.90 -11.49 8.49
CA GLU A 81 -11.49 -12.89 8.43
C GLU A 81 -9.96 -13.01 8.24
N LEU A 82 -9.38 -12.21 7.36
CA LEU A 82 -7.95 -12.15 7.15
C LEU A 82 -7.20 -11.49 8.33
N GLY A 83 -7.89 -10.89 9.30
CA GLY A 83 -7.28 -10.16 10.42
C GLY A 83 -6.56 -8.88 10.00
N LEU A 84 -6.97 -8.27 8.88
CA LEU A 84 -6.57 -6.94 8.44
C LEU A 84 -7.33 -5.86 9.21
N LEU A 85 -8.56 -6.20 9.63
CA LEU A 85 -9.43 -5.35 10.43
C LEU A 85 -9.88 -6.07 11.70
N PRO A 86 -10.04 -5.37 12.82
CA PRO A 86 -10.74 -5.89 14.00
C PRO A 86 -12.19 -6.29 13.67
N ALA A 87 -12.75 -7.25 14.38
CA ALA A 87 -14.10 -7.79 14.15
C ALA A 87 -15.24 -6.74 14.16
N LYS A 88 -15.02 -5.59 14.81
CA LYS A 88 -16.01 -4.50 14.90
C LYS A 88 -15.70 -3.32 13.98
N ALA A 89 -14.58 -3.34 13.26
CA ALA A 89 -14.20 -2.27 12.34
C ALA A 89 -14.74 -2.56 10.93
N SER A 90 -15.09 -1.50 10.19
CA SER A 90 -15.44 -1.58 8.78
C SER A 90 -14.34 -0.98 7.90
N VAL A 91 -14.31 -1.39 6.63
CA VAL A 91 -13.45 -0.75 5.62
C VAL A 91 -13.85 0.71 5.45
N THR A 92 -15.16 1.00 5.45
CA THR A 92 -15.68 2.36 5.30
C THR A 92 -15.12 3.31 6.36
N ASP A 93 -15.18 2.93 7.64
CA ASP A 93 -14.70 3.77 8.74
C ASP A 93 -13.17 3.86 8.76
N SER A 94 -12.51 2.74 8.52
CA SER A 94 -11.04 2.67 8.54
C SER A 94 -10.41 3.45 7.38
N CYS A 95 -11.07 3.45 6.21
CA CYS A 95 -10.60 4.09 4.98
C CYS A 95 -11.15 5.50 4.77
N ALA A 96 -12.03 6.00 5.64
CA ALA A 96 -12.61 7.34 5.51
C ALA A 96 -11.58 8.47 5.36
N PRO A 97 -10.42 8.47 6.08
CA PRO A 97 -9.41 9.52 5.94
C PRO A 97 -8.61 9.47 4.64
N PHE A 98 -8.61 8.36 3.93
CA PHE A 98 -7.81 8.19 2.72
C PHE A 98 -8.49 8.80 1.49
N ALA A 99 -7.71 9.43 0.63
CA ALA A 99 -8.20 9.99 -0.63
C ALA A 99 -8.65 8.90 -1.61
N ALA A 100 -7.98 7.75 -1.60
CA ALA A 100 -8.23 6.62 -2.49
C ALA A 100 -8.38 5.31 -1.70
N LEU A 101 -9.27 4.42 -2.17
CA LEU A 101 -9.54 3.15 -1.48
C LEU A 101 -8.37 2.18 -1.60
N ASP A 102 -7.70 2.16 -2.75
CA ASP A 102 -6.51 1.34 -3.00
C ASP A 102 -5.35 1.70 -2.06
N GLU A 103 -5.15 2.98 -1.78
CA GLU A 103 -4.15 3.45 -0.81
C GLU A 103 -4.46 2.96 0.62
N CYS A 104 -5.73 3.01 1.02
CA CYS A 104 -6.15 2.47 2.32
C CYS A 104 -5.92 0.96 2.40
N VAL A 105 -6.37 0.21 1.39
CA VAL A 105 -6.22 -1.24 1.35
C VAL A 105 -4.75 -1.64 1.35
N ALA A 106 -3.91 -0.95 0.59
CA ALA A 106 -2.46 -1.15 0.64
C ALA A 106 -1.87 -0.86 2.03
N SER A 107 -2.35 0.19 2.70
CA SER A 107 -1.92 0.52 4.07
C SER A 107 -2.32 -0.56 5.09
N LEU A 108 -3.49 -1.18 4.96
CA LEU A 108 -3.92 -2.31 5.77
C LEU A 108 -3.01 -3.53 5.57
N HIS A 109 -2.71 -3.87 4.33
CA HIS A 109 -1.77 -4.97 4.02
C HIS A 109 -0.37 -4.69 4.54
N ALA A 110 0.17 -3.49 4.34
CA ALA A 110 1.49 -3.10 4.85
C ALA A 110 1.55 -3.20 6.37
N SER A 111 0.52 -2.69 7.07
CA SER A 111 0.38 -2.78 8.52
C SER A 111 0.49 -4.23 8.99
N LYS A 112 -0.31 -5.13 8.42
CA LYS A 112 -0.34 -6.54 8.78
C LYS A 112 0.98 -7.25 8.45
N ASN A 113 1.47 -7.09 7.22
CA ASN A 113 2.66 -7.78 6.74
C ASN A 113 3.91 -7.42 7.55
N LEU A 114 3.98 -6.18 8.02
CA LEU A 114 5.11 -5.66 8.77
C LEU A 114 4.92 -5.66 10.29
N GLY A 115 3.72 -5.94 10.79
CA GLY A 115 3.38 -5.84 12.20
C GLY A 115 3.47 -4.40 12.73
N ILE A 116 3.11 -3.42 11.90
CA ILE A 116 2.99 -2.01 12.26
C ILE A 116 1.52 -1.75 12.63
N ASP A 117 1.26 -0.97 13.67
CA ASP A 117 -0.12 -0.57 13.98
C ASP A 117 -0.73 0.22 12.81
N PHE A 118 -1.92 -0.16 12.38
CA PHE A 118 -2.59 0.48 11.25
C PHE A 118 -2.87 1.97 11.50
N ASN A 119 -3.14 2.36 12.74
CA ASN A 119 -3.35 3.77 13.07
C ASN A 119 -2.10 4.60 12.78
N CYS A 120 -0.91 4.05 13.01
CA CYS A 120 0.35 4.71 12.69
C CYS A 120 0.53 4.90 11.19
N VAL A 121 0.30 3.84 10.41
CA VAL A 121 0.38 3.92 8.94
C VAL A 121 -0.66 4.90 8.39
N ARG A 122 -1.91 4.80 8.89
CA ARG A 122 -3.00 5.69 8.50
C ARG A 122 -2.67 7.15 8.78
N ALA A 123 -2.22 7.47 9.99
CA ALA A 123 -1.90 8.84 10.37
C ALA A 123 -0.77 9.42 9.51
N ASP A 124 0.25 8.64 9.23
CA ASP A 124 1.40 9.09 8.46
C ASP A 124 1.07 9.22 6.96
N VAL A 125 0.31 8.27 6.38
CA VAL A 125 -0.09 8.32 4.97
C VAL A 125 -1.09 9.44 4.71
N THR A 126 -2.07 9.64 5.61
CA THR A 126 -3.13 10.64 5.40
C THR A 126 -2.80 12.03 5.98
N GLY A 127 -1.84 12.11 6.90
CA GLY A 127 -1.58 13.32 7.68
C GLY A 127 -2.69 13.65 8.69
N VAL A 128 -3.65 12.74 8.93
CA VAL A 128 -4.78 12.94 9.85
C VAL A 128 -4.48 12.28 11.19
N HIS A 129 -4.27 13.11 12.21
CA HIS A 129 -3.88 12.68 13.56
C HIS A 129 -5.01 12.79 14.60
N THR A 130 -6.14 13.42 14.24
CA THR A 130 -7.25 13.66 15.16
C THR A 130 -8.00 12.37 15.50
N ASN A 131 -8.28 12.18 16.80
CA ASN A 131 -9.03 11.02 17.31
C ASN A 131 -8.39 9.65 17.00
N VAL A 132 -7.05 9.62 16.91
CA VAL A 132 -6.28 8.39 16.65
C VAL A 132 -5.35 8.15 17.83
N ASP A 133 -5.38 6.92 18.37
CA ASP A 133 -4.38 6.51 19.34
C ASP A 133 -3.07 6.16 18.60
N LEU A 134 -2.05 6.97 18.84
CA LEU A 134 -0.71 6.84 18.26
C LEU A 134 0.33 6.37 19.29
N SER A 135 -0.08 6.01 20.50
CA SER A 135 0.81 5.59 21.57
C SER A 135 1.60 4.32 21.26
N GLY A 136 1.06 3.48 20.37
CA GLY A 136 1.71 2.25 19.90
C GLY A 136 2.72 2.44 18.76
N CYS A 137 2.91 3.67 18.26
CA CYS A 137 3.78 3.93 17.12
C CYS A 137 5.25 3.94 17.54
N LYS A 138 6.06 3.11 16.90
CA LYS A 138 7.50 2.97 17.22
C LYS A 138 8.41 3.98 16.51
N GLY A 139 7.90 4.65 15.48
CA GLY A 139 8.62 5.62 14.68
C GLY A 139 7.98 7.01 14.70
N PRO A 140 8.67 8.01 14.18
CA PRO A 140 8.12 9.35 14.06
C PRO A 140 6.95 9.34 13.06
N ILE A 141 5.88 10.03 13.41
CA ILE A 141 4.73 10.26 12.53
C ILE A 141 4.92 11.64 11.90
N GLY A 142 4.85 11.70 10.56
CA GLY A 142 4.97 12.96 9.83
C GLY A 142 3.75 13.88 10.06
N GLU A 143 3.97 15.19 10.11
CA GLU A 143 2.89 16.19 10.23
C GLU A 143 2.06 16.33 8.94
N LYS A 144 2.55 15.81 7.83
CA LYS A 144 1.94 15.89 6.51
C LYS A 144 1.81 14.50 5.90
N ALA A 145 0.80 14.32 5.06
CA ALA A 145 0.60 13.11 4.29
C ALA A 145 1.89 12.67 3.57
N GLN A 146 2.22 11.38 3.68
CA GLN A 146 3.37 10.74 3.08
C GLN A 146 2.91 9.62 2.15
N ASN A 147 3.74 9.24 1.18
CA ASN A 147 3.47 8.00 0.44
C ASN A 147 3.78 6.77 1.32
N LEU A 148 3.16 5.64 1.01
CA LEU A 148 3.26 4.41 1.79
C LEU A 148 4.72 3.94 1.98
N THR A 149 5.56 4.04 0.96
CA THR A 149 6.99 3.67 1.06
C THR A 149 7.71 4.48 2.12
N LYS A 150 7.49 5.80 2.15
CA LYS A 150 8.13 6.69 3.12
C LYS A 150 7.59 6.44 4.52
N SER A 151 6.27 6.24 4.65
CA SER A 151 5.63 5.89 5.91
C SER A 151 6.23 4.61 6.50
N ILE A 152 6.35 3.55 5.70
CA ILE A 152 6.98 2.30 6.14
C ILE A 152 8.42 2.54 6.59
N HIS A 153 9.21 3.31 5.84
CA HIS A 153 10.60 3.60 6.21
C HIS A 153 10.71 4.35 7.53
N MET A 154 9.79 5.28 7.81
CA MET A 154 9.77 6.02 9.08
C MET A 154 9.32 5.16 10.26
N LEU A 155 8.30 4.32 10.06
CA LEU A 155 7.72 3.49 11.12
C LEU A 155 8.49 2.20 11.38
N LYS A 156 9.22 1.70 10.39
CA LYS A 156 10.01 0.46 10.45
C LYS A 156 11.27 0.57 9.56
N PRO A 157 12.30 1.29 10.01
CA PRO A 157 13.48 1.59 9.21
C PRO A 157 14.27 0.35 8.79
N ASP A 158 14.16 -0.76 9.54
CA ASP A 158 14.85 -2.02 9.24
C ASP A 158 14.17 -2.84 8.12
N ALA A 159 12.97 -2.44 7.67
CA ALA A 159 12.26 -3.13 6.61
C ALA A 159 12.68 -2.63 5.21
N ASP A 160 12.60 -3.52 4.22
CA ASP A 160 12.61 -3.08 2.81
C ASP A 160 11.31 -2.35 2.49
N ALA A 161 11.28 -1.06 2.78
CA ALA A 161 10.09 -0.23 2.65
C ALA A 161 9.54 -0.21 1.22
N LYS A 162 10.43 -0.21 0.21
CA LYS A 162 10.03 -0.19 -1.21
C LYS A 162 9.42 -1.51 -1.64
N GLY A 163 10.03 -2.63 -1.28
CA GLY A 163 9.52 -3.96 -1.58
C GLY A 163 8.20 -4.22 -0.85
N ALA A 164 8.12 -3.85 0.43
CA ALA A 164 6.91 -4.02 1.24
C ALA A 164 5.74 -3.17 0.74
N ALA A 165 5.97 -1.91 0.37
CA ALA A 165 4.93 -1.06 -0.22
C ALA A 165 4.41 -1.64 -1.54
N LYS A 166 5.31 -2.04 -2.44
CA LYS A 166 4.94 -2.66 -3.73
C LYS A 166 4.13 -3.94 -3.56
N GLU A 167 4.49 -4.78 -2.60
CA GLU A 167 3.75 -6.01 -2.32
C GLU A 167 2.36 -5.71 -1.73
N ALA A 168 2.26 -4.74 -0.82
CA ALA A 168 0.99 -4.30 -0.26
C ALA A 168 0.05 -3.69 -1.33
N GLU A 169 0.60 -2.88 -2.24
CA GLU A 169 -0.13 -2.33 -3.38
C GLU A 169 -0.63 -3.43 -4.34
N ARG A 170 0.17 -4.47 -4.57
CA ARG A 170 -0.24 -5.62 -5.37
C ARG A 170 -1.41 -6.35 -4.72
N GLN A 171 -1.31 -6.65 -3.42
CA GLN A 171 -2.38 -7.30 -2.66
C GLN A 171 -3.66 -6.47 -2.66
N ALA A 172 -3.54 -5.15 -2.48
CA ALA A 172 -4.67 -4.24 -2.56
C ALA A 172 -5.38 -4.29 -3.92
N LYS A 173 -4.59 -4.28 -5.01
CA LYS A 173 -5.14 -4.37 -6.36
C LYS A 173 -5.86 -5.70 -6.61
N ASP A 174 -5.32 -6.80 -6.11
CA ASP A 174 -5.94 -8.12 -6.24
C ASP A 174 -7.28 -8.17 -5.48
N ASP A 175 -7.33 -7.66 -4.24
CA ASP A 175 -8.55 -7.60 -3.43
C ASP A 175 -9.63 -6.71 -4.03
N LEU A 176 -9.25 -5.54 -4.53
CA LEU A 176 -10.17 -4.59 -5.15
C LEU A 176 -10.76 -5.15 -6.45
N LYS A 177 -9.94 -5.81 -7.26
CA LYS A 177 -10.39 -6.51 -8.46
C LYS A 177 -11.38 -7.61 -8.14
N GLU A 178 -11.13 -8.40 -7.10
CA GLU A 178 -12.05 -9.44 -6.64
C GLU A 178 -13.37 -8.86 -6.12
N ALA A 179 -13.33 -7.70 -5.46
CA ALA A 179 -14.51 -6.99 -4.98
C ALA A 179 -15.34 -6.33 -6.09
N GLY A 180 -14.78 -6.18 -7.32
CA GLY A 180 -15.48 -5.66 -8.48
C GLY A 180 -15.10 -4.23 -8.88
N GLN A 181 -13.90 -3.77 -8.51
CA GLN A 181 -13.32 -2.51 -9.01
C GLN A 181 -12.71 -2.68 -10.38
#